data_a9b72e3e42c74a3205710af011adaf35
#
_entry.id   a9b72e3e42c74a3205710af011adaf35
#
_cell.length_a   1.000
_cell.length_b   1.000
_cell.length_c   1.000
_cell.angle_alpha   90.00
_cell.angle_beta   90.00
_cell.angle_gamma   90.00
#
_symmetry.space_group_name_H-M   'P 1'
#
loop_
_entity.id
_entity.type
_entity.pdbx_description
1 polymer ?
#
loop_
_entity_poly.entity_id
_entity_poly.type
_entity_poly.pdbx_seq_one_letter_code
_entity_poly.pdbx_strand_id
1 'polypeptide(L)'
;VQKFFALGDGLRETAERLHIAWAKRCPRLAQVAQSLPGLCVLQQDMVETIFGFICSQNNNVSRICLLMDRLRAKFGQVLCSIAAGVDAQADGDLAVLREFNNHRKLYAFPSIERLASASESSLKSLGLGYRAAYVRAAAKTLLQKDGQSLKWLEDCRHHSLDLKTMDPLQAEEPDALRLRRLEIRKELCRLPGVGPKVADCIALFALKQHGAVPVDVHVWRIVTRDYDPALREAKSLTPAVYERVGDAFRRRFGAVFAGWAHSLLFGAEFGALRAQLPAKMLEEMDQYRDEEKLAKTRKRLLIASK
;
A
#
# COMPACT_ATOMS: atom_id res chain seq x y z
N VAL A 1 -17.60 6.47 6.60
CA VAL A 1 -17.75 6.09 5.18
C VAL A 1 -17.14 7.16 4.28
N GLN A 2 -17.67 8.42 4.28
CA GLN A 2 -17.19 9.49 3.39
C GLN A 2 -15.68 9.73 3.50
N LYS A 3 -15.14 9.85 4.71
CA LYS A 3 -13.70 10.05 4.95
C LYS A 3 -12.86 8.88 4.44
N PHE A 4 -13.32 7.64 4.64
CA PHE A 4 -12.59 6.44 4.22
C PHE A 4 -12.46 6.36 2.69
N PHE A 5 -13.55 6.61 1.97
CA PHE A 5 -13.58 6.59 0.52
C PHE A 5 -13.12 7.90 -0.13
N ALA A 6 -12.60 8.85 0.67
CA ALA A 6 -12.14 10.15 0.17
C ALA A 6 -13.21 10.91 -0.65
N LEU A 7 -14.50 10.77 -0.29
CA LEU A 7 -15.63 11.37 -1.01
C LEU A 7 -15.85 12.85 -0.66
N GLY A 8 -15.10 13.38 0.31
CA GLY A 8 -15.09 14.80 0.68
C GLY A 8 -13.82 15.50 0.18
N ASP A 9 -13.67 16.77 0.54
CA ASP A 9 -12.45 17.59 0.37
C ASP A 9 -12.00 17.81 -1.10
N GLY A 10 -12.89 17.60 -2.10
CA GLY A 10 -12.56 17.78 -3.53
C GLY A 10 -11.55 16.74 -4.07
N LEU A 11 -11.30 15.66 -3.34
CA LEU A 11 -10.33 14.64 -3.75
C LEU A 11 -10.82 13.84 -4.98
N ARG A 12 -12.12 13.66 -5.13
CA ARG A 12 -12.70 13.00 -6.31
C ARG A 12 -12.49 13.83 -7.58
N GLU A 13 -12.81 15.11 -7.52
CA GLU A 13 -12.58 16.03 -8.65
C GLU A 13 -11.10 16.14 -8.97
N THR A 14 -10.24 16.13 -7.94
CA THR A 14 -8.78 16.07 -8.12
C THR A 14 -8.37 14.78 -8.82
N ALA A 15 -8.90 13.62 -8.43
CA ALA A 15 -8.59 12.34 -9.08
C ALA A 15 -9.02 12.33 -10.55
N GLU A 16 -10.21 12.82 -10.88
CA GLU A 16 -10.71 12.91 -12.25
C GLU A 16 -9.81 13.82 -13.11
N ARG A 17 -9.43 14.99 -12.61
CA ARG A 17 -8.48 15.90 -13.28
C ARG A 17 -7.12 15.25 -13.52
N LEU A 18 -6.59 14.54 -12.51
CA LEU A 18 -5.33 13.82 -12.61
C LEU A 18 -5.38 12.71 -13.66
N HIS A 19 -6.46 11.90 -13.66
CA HIS A 19 -6.62 10.83 -14.66
C HIS A 19 -6.60 11.37 -16.08
N ILE A 20 -7.31 12.48 -16.36
CA ILE A 20 -7.29 13.14 -17.66
C ILE A 20 -5.88 13.64 -18.03
N ALA A 21 -5.19 14.25 -17.07
CA ALA A 21 -3.87 14.80 -17.29
C ALA A 21 -2.81 13.69 -17.50
N TRP A 22 -2.87 12.62 -16.73
CA TRP A 22 -1.98 11.47 -16.84
C TRP A 22 -2.21 10.64 -18.11
N ALA A 23 -3.48 10.54 -18.55
CA ALA A 23 -3.82 9.85 -19.79
C ALA A 23 -3.10 10.46 -21.02
N LYS A 24 -2.92 11.78 -21.02
CA LYS A 24 -2.15 12.49 -22.07
C LYS A 24 -0.65 12.18 -22.03
N ARG A 25 -0.11 11.81 -20.86
CA ARG A 25 1.33 11.54 -20.66
C ARG A 25 1.69 10.06 -20.72
N CYS A 26 0.74 9.16 -20.46
CA CYS A 26 0.98 7.73 -20.36
C CYS A 26 -0.21 6.92 -20.92
N PRO A 27 -0.12 6.41 -22.16
CA PRO A 27 -1.18 5.58 -22.75
C PRO A 27 -1.53 4.36 -21.92
N ARG A 28 -0.54 3.74 -21.26
CA ARG A 28 -0.77 2.58 -20.36
C ARG A 28 -1.64 2.96 -19.18
N LEU A 29 -1.34 4.07 -18.51
CA LEU A 29 -2.17 4.53 -17.38
C LEU A 29 -3.58 4.90 -17.85
N ALA A 30 -3.72 5.49 -19.04
CA ALA A 30 -5.02 5.78 -19.64
C ALA A 30 -5.88 4.52 -19.78
N GLN A 31 -5.30 3.45 -20.33
CA GLN A 31 -5.98 2.16 -20.47
C GLN A 31 -6.34 1.54 -19.13
N VAL A 32 -5.42 1.59 -18.14
CA VAL A 32 -5.69 1.09 -16.78
C VAL A 32 -6.85 1.87 -16.15
N ALA A 33 -6.82 3.20 -16.21
CA ALA A 33 -7.87 4.04 -15.63
C ALA A 33 -9.25 3.81 -16.28
N GLN A 34 -9.28 3.52 -17.60
CA GLN A 34 -10.51 3.15 -18.31
C GLN A 34 -11.02 1.76 -17.90
N SER A 35 -10.11 0.80 -17.71
CA SER A 35 -10.46 -0.57 -17.34
C SER A 35 -10.85 -0.73 -15.87
N LEU A 36 -10.36 0.16 -15.00
CA LEU A 36 -10.57 0.13 -13.56
C LEU A 36 -11.23 1.44 -13.07
N PRO A 37 -12.46 1.76 -13.52
CA PRO A 37 -13.12 2.99 -13.14
C PRO A 37 -13.40 3.01 -11.63
N GLY A 38 -13.15 4.17 -11.00
CA GLY A 38 -13.37 4.35 -9.56
C GLY A 38 -12.27 3.82 -8.65
N LEU A 39 -11.20 3.20 -9.19
CA LEU A 39 -10.06 2.83 -8.38
C LEU A 39 -9.36 4.08 -7.84
N CYS A 40 -9.34 4.23 -6.52
CA CYS A 40 -8.76 5.39 -5.84
C CYS A 40 -7.97 4.96 -4.60
N VAL A 41 -7.15 5.88 -4.09
CA VAL A 41 -6.43 5.70 -2.82
C VAL A 41 -7.38 5.98 -1.67
N LEU A 42 -7.60 4.97 -0.82
CA LEU A 42 -8.44 5.07 0.36
C LEU A 42 -7.73 5.84 1.48
N GLN A 43 -8.49 6.55 2.32
CA GLN A 43 -7.96 7.18 3.54
C GLN A 43 -8.23 6.26 4.73
N GLN A 44 -7.26 5.41 5.02
CA GLN A 44 -7.37 4.39 6.06
C GLN A 44 -7.09 4.95 7.46
N ASP A 45 -7.55 4.22 8.49
CA ASP A 45 -7.15 4.49 9.87
C ASP A 45 -5.65 4.25 10.03
N MET A 46 -4.97 5.14 10.76
CA MET A 46 -3.51 5.09 10.87
C MET A 46 -3.03 3.87 11.66
N VAL A 47 -3.65 3.58 12.79
CA VAL A 47 -3.23 2.47 13.67
C VAL A 47 -3.46 1.14 12.96
N GLU A 48 -4.64 0.95 12.40
CA GLU A 48 -4.98 -0.26 11.65
C GLU A 48 -4.06 -0.44 10.43
N THR A 49 -3.74 0.63 9.73
CA THR A 49 -2.84 0.60 8.57
C THR A 49 -1.42 0.18 8.95
N ILE A 50 -0.87 0.72 10.04
CA ILE A 50 0.46 0.33 10.53
C ILE A 50 0.53 -1.18 10.76
N PHE A 51 -0.41 -1.74 11.52
CA PHE A 51 -0.40 -3.16 11.86
C PHE A 51 -0.77 -4.04 10.68
N GLY A 52 -1.66 -3.58 9.80
CA GLY A 52 -1.99 -4.25 8.55
C GLY A 52 -0.76 -4.41 7.64
N PHE A 53 0.04 -3.36 7.46
CA PHE A 53 1.26 -3.44 6.66
C PHE A 53 2.40 -4.20 7.36
N ILE A 54 2.49 -4.23 8.69
CA ILE A 54 3.37 -5.15 9.40
C ILE A 54 2.96 -6.61 9.11
N CYS A 55 1.66 -6.91 9.09
CA CYS A 55 1.15 -8.23 8.74
C CYS A 55 1.32 -8.59 7.25
N SER A 56 1.52 -7.61 6.37
CA SER A 56 1.65 -7.83 4.93
C SER A 56 3.01 -8.37 4.49
N GLN A 57 4.04 -8.33 5.33
CA GLN A 57 5.39 -8.76 5.00
C GLN A 57 5.42 -10.24 4.60
N ASN A 58 5.96 -10.53 3.41
CA ASN A 58 6.03 -11.88 2.85
C ASN A 58 4.69 -12.65 3.00
N ASN A 59 3.60 -12.02 2.57
CA ASN A 59 2.25 -12.51 2.74
C ASN A 59 1.37 -12.18 1.52
N ASN A 60 0.25 -12.87 1.35
CA ASN A 60 -0.75 -12.56 0.33
C ASN A 60 -1.96 -11.84 0.94
N VAL A 61 -2.76 -11.20 0.10
CA VAL A 61 -3.90 -10.37 0.54
C VAL A 61 -4.89 -11.15 1.39
N SER A 62 -5.31 -12.35 0.95
CA SER A 62 -6.29 -13.17 1.68
C SER A 62 -5.81 -13.51 3.09
N ARG A 63 -4.52 -13.86 3.24
CA ARG A 63 -3.95 -14.14 4.55
C ARG A 63 -3.79 -12.88 5.41
N ILE A 64 -3.50 -11.72 4.81
CA ILE A 64 -3.46 -10.44 5.53
C ILE A 64 -4.84 -10.16 6.12
N CYS A 65 -5.89 -10.22 5.32
CA CYS A 65 -7.27 -10.04 5.77
C CYS A 65 -7.62 -10.98 6.92
N LEU A 66 -7.32 -12.28 6.79
CA LEU A 66 -7.55 -13.26 7.84
C LEU A 66 -6.82 -12.92 9.15
N LEU A 67 -5.55 -12.47 9.07
CA LEU A 67 -4.80 -12.07 10.27
C LEU A 67 -5.39 -10.84 10.94
N MET A 68 -5.82 -9.85 10.14
CA MET A 68 -6.46 -8.63 10.65
C MET A 68 -7.79 -8.96 11.35
N ASP A 69 -8.58 -9.86 10.79
CA ASP A 69 -9.85 -10.30 11.42
C ASP A 69 -9.63 -11.06 12.71
N ARG A 70 -8.64 -11.95 12.74
CA ARG A 70 -8.27 -12.66 13.98
C ARG A 70 -7.78 -11.70 15.06
N LEU A 71 -7.03 -10.66 14.70
CA LEU A 71 -6.62 -9.60 15.63
C LEU A 71 -7.84 -8.84 16.18
N ARG A 72 -8.78 -8.44 15.30
CA ARG A 72 -10.02 -7.77 15.69
C ARG A 72 -10.85 -8.66 16.60
N ALA A 73 -11.09 -9.91 16.23
CA ALA A 73 -11.91 -10.84 17.01
C ALA A 73 -11.32 -11.15 18.40
N LYS A 74 -9.99 -11.22 18.51
CA LYS A 74 -9.31 -11.58 19.77
C LYS A 74 -9.12 -10.40 20.71
N PHE A 75 -8.77 -9.24 20.17
CA PHE A 75 -8.32 -8.08 20.96
C PHE A 75 -9.19 -6.83 20.75
N GLY A 76 -10.06 -6.81 19.73
CA GLY A 76 -10.94 -5.70 19.45
C GLY A 76 -12.17 -5.65 20.34
N GLN A 77 -12.79 -4.47 20.41
CA GLN A 77 -14.08 -4.28 21.06
C GLN A 77 -15.21 -4.69 20.12
N VAL A 78 -16.24 -5.36 20.63
CA VAL A 78 -17.45 -5.67 19.87
C VAL A 78 -18.18 -4.37 19.52
N LEU A 79 -18.43 -4.13 18.25
CA LEU A 79 -19.19 -2.97 17.75
C LEU A 79 -20.69 -3.29 17.64
N CYS A 80 -21.00 -4.42 17.03
CA CYS A 80 -22.37 -4.91 16.92
C CYS A 80 -22.40 -6.42 16.68
N SER A 81 -23.57 -7.02 16.93
CA SER A 81 -23.88 -8.39 16.54
C SER A 81 -24.77 -8.36 15.30
N ILE A 82 -24.43 -9.15 14.28
CA ILE A 82 -25.24 -9.29 13.07
C ILE A 82 -26.31 -10.36 13.36
N ALA A 83 -27.59 -10.00 13.17
CA ALA A 83 -28.68 -10.97 13.34
C ALA A 83 -28.54 -12.10 12.30
N ALA A 84 -28.79 -13.34 12.73
CA ALA A 84 -28.87 -14.47 11.80
C ALA A 84 -30.07 -14.27 10.88
N GLY A 85 -29.85 -14.19 9.56
CA GLY A 85 -30.94 -14.05 8.56
C GLY A 85 -30.66 -13.10 7.40
N VAL A 86 -29.50 -12.43 7.41
CA VAL A 86 -29.07 -11.72 6.20
C VAL A 86 -28.19 -12.66 5.39
N ASP A 87 -28.85 -13.58 4.66
CA ASP A 87 -28.21 -14.33 3.60
C ASP A 87 -27.90 -13.36 2.46
N ALA A 88 -26.66 -12.89 2.42
CA ALA A 88 -26.14 -12.24 1.24
C ALA A 88 -26.02 -13.33 0.14
N GLN A 89 -27.08 -13.52 -0.65
CA GLN A 89 -26.99 -14.15 -1.96
C GLN A 89 -26.14 -13.23 -2.84
N ALA A 90 -24.82 -13.41 -2.77
CA ALA A 90 -23.88 -12.80 -3.70
C ALA A 90 -23.30 -13.91 -4.56
N ASP A 91 -23.78 -13.98 -5.79
CA ASP A 91 -23.17 -14.78 -6.85
C ASP A 91 -21.82 -14.17 -7.25
N GLY A 92 -20.81 -15.01 -7.40
CA GLY A 92 -19.49 -14.64 -7.91
C GLY A 92 -18.40 -14.53 -6.82
N ASP A 93 -17.16 -14.44 -7.21
CA ASP A 93 -15.83 -14.43 -6.52
C ASP A 93 -15.68 -13.91 -5.07
N LEU A 94 -16.74 -13.87 -4.31
CA LEU A 94 -16.86 -13.44 -2.94
C LEU A 94 -16.62 -14.57 -1.91
N ALA A 95 -15.93 -15.65 -2.32
CA ALA A 95 -15.53 -16.72 -1.38
C ALA A 95 -14.74 -16.15 -0.18
N VAL A 96 -13.99 -15.06 -0.40
CA VAL A 96 -13.30 -14.32 0.69
C VAL A 96 -14.30 -13.70 1.67
N LEU A 97 -15.46 -13.21 1.20
CA LEU A 97 -16.50 -12.66 2.07
C LEU A 97 -17.32 -13.74 2.80
N ARG A 98 -17.35 -14.98 2.29
CA ARG A 98 -18.00 -16.09 3.00
C ARG A 98 -17.27 -16.49 4.29
N GLU A 99 -15.94 -16.39 4.31
CA GLU A 99 -15.18 -16.54 5.58
C GLU A 99 -15.45 -15.38 6.54
N PHE A 100 -15.68 -14.16 6.04
CA PHE A 100 -16.08 -13.00 6.86
C PHE A 100 -17.48 -13.15 7.46
N ASN A 101 -18.43 -13.75 6.74
CA ASN A 101 -19.83 -13.93 7.20
C ASN A 101 -20.02 -14.94 8.33
N ASN A 102 -19.02 -15.73 8.70
CA ASN A 102 -19.09 -16.64 9.85
C ASN A 102 -18.98 -15.92 11.20
N HIS A 103 -18.63 -14.64 11.23
CA HIS A 103 -18.59 -13.86 12.46
C HIS A 103 -19.92 -13.11 12.66
N ARG A 104 -20.78 -13.62 13.51
CA ARG A 104 -22.01 -12.95 13.99
C ARG A 104 -21.74 -11.62 14.72
N LYS A 105 -20.49 -11.18 14.80
CA LYS A 105 -20.07 -9.97 15.52
C LYS A 105 -19.04 -9.19 14.71
N LEU A 106 -19.24 -7.90 14.63
CA LEU A 106 -18.23 -6.96 14.10
C LEU A 106 -17.40 -6.41 15.27
N TYR A 107 -16.11 -6.27 15.04
CA TYR A 107 -15.16 -5.82 16.03
C TYR A 107 -14.38 -4.60 15.50
N ALA A 108 -14.13 -3.63 16.38
CA ALA A 108 -13.15 -2.57 16.12
C ALA A 108 -11.74 -3.16 16.02
N PHE A 109 -10.84 -2.44 15.36
CA PHE A 109 -9.43 -2.78 15.43
C PHE A 109 -8.93 -2.59 16.88
N PRO A 110 -8.04 -3.46 17.41
CA PRO A 110 -7.53 -3.36 18.76
C PRO A 110 -6.82 -2.04 19.03
N SER A 111 -6.95 -1.51 20.24
CA SER A 111 -6.14 -0.37 20.66
C SER A 111 -4.64 -0.74 20.75
N ILE A 112 -3.79 0.27 20.68
CA ILE A 112 -2.33 0.07 20.75
C ILE A 112 -1.92 -0.54 22.09
N GLU A 113 -2.59 -0.14 23.19
CA GLU A 113 -2.35 -0.66 24.55
C GLU A 113 -2.65 -2.16 24.61
N ARG A 114 -3.75 -2.59 23.99
CA ARG A 114 -4.11 -4.01 23.94
C ARG A 114 -3.11 -4.84 23.15
N LEU A 115 -2.61 -4.32 22.04
CA LEU A 115 -1.57 -4.97 21.25
C LEU A 115 -0.21 -5.00 21.98
N ALA A 116 0.14 -3.93 22.69
CA ALA A 116 1.38 -3.84 23.47
C ALA A 116 1.38 -4.79 24.69
N SER A 117 0.23 -4.99 25.32
CA SER A 117 0.07 -5.90 26.46
C SER A 117 -0.14 -7.37 26.06
N ALA A 118 -0.50 -7.65 24.78
CA ALA A 118 -0.70 -9.01 24.29
C ALA A 118 0.59 -9.83 24.42
N SER A 119 0.47 -11.10 24.88
CA SER A 119 1.62 -12.01 24.87
C SER A 119 2.00 -12.42 23.46
N GLU A 120 3.28 -12.63 23.20
CA GLU A 120 3.75 -13.09 21.90
C GLU A 120 3.16 -14.47 21.53
N SER A 121 2.98 -15.34 22.51
CA SER A 121 2.31 -16.65 22.34
C SER A 121 0.87 -16.49 21.86
N SER A 122 0.10 -15.56 22.45
CA SER A 122 -1.27 -15.27 22.05
C SER A 122 -1.33 -14.70 20.61
N LEU A 123 -0.40 -13.83 20.23
CA LEU A 123 -0.30 -13.33 18.87
C LEU A 123 0.12 -14.43 17.87
N LYS A 124 1.07 -15.30 18.23
CA LYS A 124 1.47 -16.46 17.41
C LYS A 124 0.33 -17.44 17.18
N SER A 125 -0.52 -17.69 18.19
CA SER A 125 -1.68 -18.58 18.05
C SER A 125 -2.72 -18.11 17.03
N LEU A 126 -2.71 -16.80 16.68
CA LEU A 126 -3.54 -16.24 15.60
C LEU A 126 -2.96 -16.49 14.20
N GLY A 127 -1.76 -17.09 14.09
CA GLY A 127 -1.10 -17.37 12.83
C GLY A 127 -0.16 -16.26 12.36
N LEU A 128 0.17 -15.26 13.20
CA LEU A 128 1.09 -14.17 12.84
C LEU A 128 2.53 -14.66 12.60
N GLY A 129 2.93 -15.81 13.17
CA GLY A 129 4.29 -16.32 13.07
C GLY A 129 5.31 -15.33 13.64
N TYR A 130 6.40 -15.06 12.92
CA TYR A 130 7.44 -14.10 13.33
C TYR A 130 6.94 -12.66 13.47
N ARG A 131 5.84 -12.30 12.80
CA ARG A 131 5.24 -10.96 12.86
C ARG A 131 4.64 -10.63 14.21
N ALA A 132 4.36 -11.64 15.05
CA ALA A 132 3.87 -11.47 16.40
C ALA A 132 4.80 -10.59 17.26
N ALA A 133 6.11 -10.83 17.15
CA ALA A 133 7.14 -10.01 17.80
C ALA A 133 7.12 -8.57 17.30
N TYR A 134 6.99 -8.35 15.99
CA TYR A 134 6.92 -7.01 15.40
C TYR A 134 5.66 -6.25 15.81
N VAL A 135 4.48 -6.90 15.76
CA VAL A 135 3.21 -6.27 16.20
C VAL A 135 3.33 -5.78 17.63
N ARG A 136 3.77 -6.65 18.54
CA ARG A 136 3.93 -6.27 19.96
C ARG A 136 4.96 -5.17 20.16
N ALA A 137 6.12 -5.29 19.54
CA ALA A 137 7.20 -4.31 19.69
C ALA A 137 6.84 -2.95 19.09
N ALA A 138 6.21 -2.92 17.90
CA ALA A 138 5.72 -1.69 17.29
C ALA A 138 4.67 -0.99 18.16
N ALA A 139 3.71 -1.75 18.74
CA ALA A 139 2.73 -1.21 19.66
C ALA A 139 3.40 -0.56 20.90
N LYS A 140 4.39 -1.23 21.49
CA LYS A 140 5.16 -0.68 22.59
C LYS A 140 5.93 0.59 22.21
N THR A 141 6.54 0.61 21.01
CA THR A 141 7.27 1.78 20.50
C THR A 141 6.34 2.98 20.33
N LEU A 142 5.13 2.77 19.79
CA LEU A 142 4.13 3.84 19.63
C LEU A 142 3.66 4.44 20.96
N LEU A 143 3.66 3.65 22.04
CA LEU A 143 3.30 4.12 23.37
C LEU A 143 4.46 4.79 24.13
N GLN A 144 5.70 4.64 23.66
CA GLN A 144 6.86 5.27 24.31
C GLN A 144 6.76 6.79 24.27
N LYS A 145 7.35 7.45 25.29
CA LYS A 145 7.35 8.91 25.45
C LYS A 145 5.92 9.49 25.44
N ASP A 146 5.01 8.87 26.17
CA ASP A 146 3.63 9.33 26.31
C ASP A 146 2.89 9.51 24.95
N GLY A 147 3.21 8.64 23.98
CA GLY A 147 2.57 8.67 22.67
C GLY A 147 3.05 9.78 21.73
N GLN A 148 4.18 10.44 22.02
CA GLN A 148 4.71 11.52 21.16
C GLN A 148 4.87 11.09 19.70
N SER A 149 5.31 9.85 19.45
CA SER A 149 5.45 9.32 18.08
C SER A 149 4.11 9.25 17.35
N LEU A 150 3.06 8.80 18.05
CA LEU A 150 1.70 8.72 17.49
C LEU A 150 1.15 10.12 17.20
N LYS A 151 1.28 11.04 18.15
CA LYS A 151 0.85 12.42 18.00
C LYS A 151 1.57 13.09 16.83
N TRP A 152 2.87 12.91 16.69
CA TRP A 152 3.63 13.45 15.58
C TRP A 152 3.14 12.89 14.22
N LEU A 153 2.82 11.59 14.13
CA LEU A 153 2.24 10.99 12.93
C LEU A 153 0.85 11.56 12.62
N GLU A 154 0.03 11.80 13.65
CA GLU A 154 -1.27 12.47 13.50
C GLU A 154 -1.10 13.91 13.01
N ASP A 155 -0.16 14.65 13.55
CA ASP A 155 0.17 16.00 13.10
C ASP A 155 0.65 15.99 11.63
N CYS A 156 1.45 15.01 11.23
CA CYS A 156 1.82 14.80 9.83
C CYS A 156 0.62 14.58 8.90
N ARG A 157 -0.41 13.89 9.36
CA ARG A 157 -1.66 13.66 8.62
C ARG A 157 -2.49 14.95 8.48
N HIS A 158 -2.51 15.78 9.51
CA HIS A 158 -3.32 17.02 9.54
C HIS A 158 -2.69 18.17 8.76
N HIS A 159 -1.37 18.25 8.73
CA HIS A 159 -0.64 19.26 7.95
C HIS A 159 -0.51 18.80 6.47
N SER A 160 -1.60 18.31 5.89
CA SER A 160 -1.65 18.05 4.46
C SER A 160 -1.63 19.37 3.71
N LEU A 161 -0.87 19.41 2.61
CA LEU A 161 -0.80 20.54 1.70
C LEU A 161 -2.19 20.95 1.21
N ASP A 162 -2.37 22.23 0.93
CA ASP A 162 -3.53 22.67 0.17
C ASP A 162 -3.40 22.18 -1.28
N LEU A 163 -3.97 21.01 -1.52
CA LEU A 163 -3.92 20.33 -2.82
C LEU A 163 -4.59 21.13 -3.94
N LYS A 164 -5.41 22.15 -3.59
CA LYS A 164 -6.12 22.97 -4.57
C LYS A 164 -5.19 24.00 -5.22
N THR A 165 -4.15 24.43 -4.52
CA THR A 165 -3.23 25.48 -4.99
C THR A 165 -2.00 24.94 -5.71
N MET A 166 -1.76 23.64 -5.66
CA MET A 166 -0.58 23.02 -6.28
C MET A 166 -0.88 22.56 -7.71
N ASP A 167 0.11 22.74 -8.61
CA ASP A 167 0.08 22.08 -9.91
C ASP A 167 0.21 20.56 -9.70
N PRO A 168 -0.83 19.78 -9.98
CA PRO A 168 -0.81 18.34 -9.76
C PRO A 168 0.19 17.61 -10.66
N LEU A 169 0.66 18.24 -11.72
CA LEU A 169 1.61 17.68 -12.69
C LEU A 169 3.03 18.22 -12.54
N GLN A 170 3.31 19.03 -11.51
CA GLN A 170 4.64 19.51 -11.22
C GLN A 170 5.61 18.32 -11.05
N ALA A 171 6.55 18.18 -11.96
CA ALA A 171 7.49 17.05 -11.98
C ALA A 171 8.57 17.17 -10.90
N GLU A 172 9.00 18.39 -10.62
CA GLU A 172 9.97 18.67 -9.56
C GLU A 172 9.28 18.61 -8.19
N GLU A 173 9.78 17.75 -7.32
CA GLU A 173 9.33 17.69 -5.93
C GLU A 173 9.94 18.88 -5.18
N PRO A 174 9.10 19.80 -4.65
CA PRO A 174 9.62 20.88 -3.80
C PRO A 174 10.44 20.31 -2.63
N ASP A 175 11.56 20.95 -2.29
CA ASP A 175 12.46 20.47 -1.23
C ASP A 175 11.74 20.23 0.09
N ALA A 176 10.82 21.11 0.46
CA ALA A 176 10.02 20.94 1.68
C ALA A 176 9.19 19.66 1.68
N LEU A 177 8.60 19.26 0.54
CA LEU A 177 7.85 18.03 0.40
C LEU A 177 8.75 16.81 0.45
N ARG A 178 9.86 16.88 -0.24
CA ARG A 178 10.87 15.81 -0.26
C ARG A 178 11.42 15.56 1.14
N LEU A 179 11.84 16.58 1.84
CA LEU A 179 12.36 16.48 3.20
C LEU A 179 11.32 15.89 4.14
N ARG A 180 10.09 16.39 4.08
CA ARG A 180 8.98 15.86 4.90
C ARG A 180 8.71 14.38 4.60
N ARG A 181 8.63 13.98 3.33
CA ARG A 181 8.42 12.59 2.92
C ARG A 181 9.53 11.68 3.46
N LEU A 182 10.78 12.11 3.35
CA LEU A 182 11.93 11.36 3.84
C LEU A 182 11.95 11.27 5.38
N GLU A 183 11.58 12.33 6.07
CA GLU A 183 11.47 12.37 7.53
C GLU A 183 10.38 11.40 8.02
N ILE A 184 9.18 11.45 7.44
CA ILE A 184 8.08 10.53 7.76
C ILE A 184 8.50 9.08 7.54
N ARG A 185 9.14 8.78 6.42
CA ARG A 185 9.66 7.42 6.16
C ARG A 185 10.68 7.02 7.22
N LYS A 186 11.61 7.90 7.57
CA LYS A 186 12.64 7.64 8.60
C LYS A 186 12.01 7.34 9.95
N GLU A 187 11.03 8.14 10.39
CA GLU A 187 10.33 7.91 11.65
C GLU A 187 9.53 6.60 11.66
N LEU A 188 8.80 6.32 10.59
CA LEU A 188 8.07 5.06 10.46
C LEU A 188 9.00 3.84 10.46
N CYS A 189 10.18 3.94 9.86
CA CYS A 189 11.18 2.86 9.87
C CYS A 189 11.78 2.58 11.26
N ARG A 190 11.54 3.43 12.27
CA ARG A 190 11.89 3.13 13.67
C ARG A 190 10.97 2.09 14.29
N LEU A 191 9.80 1.88 13.74
CA LEU A 191 8.88 0.86 14.21
C LEU A 191 9.40 -0.54 13.82
N PRO A 192 9.51 -1.46 14.79
CA PRO A 192 9.90 -2.84 14.50
C PRO A 192 9.01 -3.49 13.43
N GLY A 193 9.64 -4.06 12.42
CA GLY A 193 8.94 -4.64 11.29
C GLY A 193 8.53 -3.63 10.20
N VAL A 194 8.94 -2.38 10.26
CA VAL A 194 8.67 -1.38 9.22
C VAL A 194 9.94 -1.04 8.47
N GLY A 195 10.01 -1.48 7.21
CA GLY A 195 11.05 -1.06 6.25
C GLY A 195 10.55 0.04 5.31
N PRO A 196 11.39 0.54 4.39
CA PRO A 196 11.04 1.66 3.51
C PRO A 196 9.72 1.46 2.73
N LYS A 197 9.49 0.26 2.18
CA LYS A 197 8.25 -0.06 1.46
C LYS A 197 7.03 0.03 2.34
N VAL A 198 7.09 -0.55 3.54
CA VAL A 198 5.98 -0.53 4.51
C VAL A 198 5.73 0.89 5.00
N ALA A 199 6.79 1.66 5.26
CA ALA A 199 6.70 3.07 5.64
C ALA A 199 5.98 3.90 4.56
N ASP A 200 6.34 3.74 3.29
CA ASP A 200 5.68 4.45 2.19
C ASP A 200 4.22 4.02 1.99
N CYS A 201 3.89 2.74 2.24
CA CYS A 201 2.49 2.31 2.26
C CYS A 201 1.70 3.04 3.36
N ILE A 202 2.22 3.08 4.59
CA ILE A 202 1.58 3.78 5.71
C ILE A 202 1.44 5.27 5.39
N ALA A 203 2.50 5.89 4.86
CA ALA A 203 2.51 7.29 4.49
C ALA A 203 1.42 7.61 3.43
N LEU A 204 1.30 6.79 2.39
CA LEU A 204 0.34 6.97 1.32
C LEU A 204 -1.11 6.77 1.79
N PHE A 205 -1.39 5.64 2.46
CA PHE A 205 -2.77 5.22 2.76
C PHE A 205 -3.33 5.81 4.07
N ALA A 206 -2.47 6.18 5.03
CA ALA A 206 -2.91 6.68 6.32
C ALA A 206 -2.50 8.13 6.63
N LEU A 207 -1.37 8.62 6.11
CA LEU A 207 -0.84 9.94 6.46
C LEU A 207 -1.02 10.99 5.35
N LYS A 208 -1.81 10.71 4.31
CA LYS A 208 -2.09 11.63 3.19
C LYS A 208 -0.81 12.10 2.46
N GLN A 209 0.26 11.30 2.48
CA GLN A 209 1.47 11.60 1.73
C GLN A 209 1.31 11.08 0.29
N HIS A 210 0.57 11.81 -0.53
CA HIS A 210 0.14 11.36 -1.86
C HIS A 210 1.29 11.19 -2.85
N GLY A 211 2.46 11.79 -2.59
CA GLY A 211 3.70 11.61 -3.36
C GLY A 211 4.54 10.39 -2.94
N ALA A 212 4.14 9.66 -1.88
CA ALA A 212 4.83 8.45 -1.46
C ALA A 212 4.60 7.31 -2.46
N VAL A 213 5.68 6.65 -2.87
CA VAL A 213 5.65 5.54 -3.83
C VAL A 213 6.25 4.31 -3.17
N PRO A 214 5.43 3.39 -2.67
CA PRO A 214 5.91 2.13 -2.10
C PRO A 214 6.55 1.25 -3.18
N VAL A 215 7.85 1.01 -3.09
CA VAL A 215 8.56 0.20 -4.09
C VAL A 215 8.66 -1.25 -3.64
N ASP A 216 8.04 -2.13 -4.42
CA ASP A 216 8.17 -3.59 -4.31
C ASP A 216 8.52 -4.22 -5.67
N VAL A 217 8.45 -5.54 -5.77
CA VAL A 217 8.76 -6.27 -6.99
C VAL A 217 7.81 -5.90 -8.16
N HIS A 218 6.56 -5.57 -7.90
CA HIS A 218 5.61 -5.18 -8.94
C HIS A 218 5.91 -3.77 -9.44
N VAL A 219 6.14 -2.84 -8.53
CA VAL A 219 6.51 -1.45 -8.87
C VAL A 219 7.86 -1.40 -9.58
N TRP A 220 8.81 -2.22 -9.15
CA TRP A 220 10.07 -2.41 -9.86
C TRP A 220 9.83 -2.84 -11.33
N ARG A 221 8.98 -3.84 -11.56
CA ARG A 221 8.64 -4.31 -12.91
C ARG A 221 7.99 -3.22 -13.75
N ILE A 222 7.04 -2.49 -13.18
CA ILE A 222 6.40 -1.38 -13.88
C ILE A 222 7.45 -0.37 -14.35
N VAL A 223 8.36 0.06 -13.46
CA VAL A 223 9.35 1.07 -13.81
C VAL A 223 10.37 0.54 -14.81
N THR A 224 10.88 -0.66 -14.63
CA THR A 224 11.88 -1.24 -15.52
C THR A 224 11.32 -1.65 -16.88
N ARG A 225 10.02 -1.92 -16.97
CA ARG A 225 9.33 -2.17 -18.25
C ARG A 225 9.00 -0.88 -18.99
N ASP A 226 8.42 0.11 -18.26
CA ASP A 226 7.69 1.20 -18.90
C ASP A 226 8.39 2.57 -18.83
N TYR A 227 9.28 2.80 -17.84
CA TYR A 227 9.77 4.15 -17.53
C TYR A 227 11.30 4.30 -17.46
N ASP A 228 12.01 3.34 -16.91
CA ASP A 228 13.47 3.38 -16.76
C ASP A 228 14.09 1.98 -16.91
N PRO A 229 14.24 1.50 -18.18
CA PRO A 229 14.83 0.18 -18.43
C PRO A 229 16.27 0.02 -17.92
N ALA A 230 17.03 1.12 -17.77
CA ALA A 230 18.41 1.07 -17.26
C ALA A 230 18.49 0.56 -15.82
N LEU A 231 17.39 0.65 -15.05
CA LEU A 231 17.32 0.07 -13.71
C LEU A 231 17.43 -1.47 -13.70
N ARG A 232 17.23 -2.16 -14.83
CA ARG A 232 17.44 -3.64 -14.94
C ARG A 232 18.85 -4.05 -14.57
N GLU A 233 19.84 -3.16 -14.77
CA GLU A 233 21.24 -3.40 -14.44
C GLU A 233 21.56 -3.30 -12.94
N ALA A 234 20.64 -2.76 -12.15
CA ALA A 234 20.84 -2.65 -10.71
C ALA A 234 20.89 -4.05 -10.05
N LYS A 235 21.96 -4.30 -9.30
CA LYS A 235 22.21 -5.61 -8.64
C LYS A 235 21.31 -5.83 -7.43
N SER A 236 20.86 -4.76 -6.77
CA SER A 236 20.03 -4.81 -5.57
C SER A 236 19.23 -3.51 -5.39
N LEU A 237 18.17 -3.58 -4.59
CA LEU A 237 17.34 -2.44 -4.25
C LEU A 237 18.01 -1.63 -3.11
N THR A 238 19.10 -0.93 -3.45
CA THR A 238 19.75 0.00 -2.50
C THR A 238 18.83 1.20 -2.22
N PRO A 239 19.08 1.99 -1.15
CA PRO A 239 18.31 3.21 -0.90
C PRO A 239 18.27 4.18 -2.09
N ALA A 240 19.40 4.35 -2.80
CA ALA A 240 19.47 5.21 -3.98
C ALA A 240 18.64 4.65 -5.15
N VAL A 241 18.66 3.34 -5.37
CA VAL A 241 17.83 2.67 -6.38
C VAL A 241 16.35 2.74 -6.02
N TYR A 242 16.02 2.59 -4.74
CA TYR A 242 14.65 2.75 -4.23
C TYR A 242 14.10 4.15 -4.54
N GLU A 243 14.89 5.20 -4.23
CA GLU A 243 14.48 6.59 -4.56
C GLU A 243 14.35 6.79 -6.07
N ARG A 244 15.29 6.29 -6.88
CA ARG A 244 15.23 6.42 -8.35
C ARG A 244 13.96 5.81 -8.93
N VAL A 245 13.50 4.67 -8.39
CA VAL A 245 12.22 4.06 -8.79
C VAL A 245 11.04 4.97 -8.44
N GLY A 246 10.99 5.51 -7.23
CA GLY A 246 9.97 6.47 -6.83
C GLY A 246 10.00 7.75 -7.68
N ASP A 247 11.21 8.25 -8.00
CA ASP A 247 11.40 9.44 -8.83
C ASP A 247 10.92 9.23 -10.27
N ALA A 248 10.98 8.02 -10.81
CA ALA A 248 10.41 7.71 -12.12
C ALA A 248 8.89 8.00 -12.16
N PHE A 249 8.17 7.68 -11.08
CA PHE A 249 6.76 8.04 -10.93
C PHE A 249 6.56 9.55 -10.74
N ARG A 250 7.33 10.17 -9.85
CA ARG A 250 7.22 11.62 -9.56
C ARG A 250 7.45 12.48 -10.80
N ARG A 251 8.50 12.19 -11.56
CA ARG A 251 8.78 12.91 -12.83
C ARG A 251 7.70 12.70 -13.88
N ARG A 252 7.11 11.50 -13.93
CA ARG A 252 6.12 11.17 -14.98
C ARG A 252 4.73 11.69 -14.66
N PHE A 253 4.31 11.60 -13.41
CA PHE A 253 2.92 11.81 -13.00
C PHE A 253 2.72 13.00 -12.06
N GLY A 254 3.77 13.74 -11.76
CA GLY A 254 3.76 14.83 -10.79
C GLY A 254 4.14 14.39 -9.39
N ALA A 255 5.00 15.16 -8.74
CA ALA A 255 5.60 14.80 -7.47
C ALA A 255 4.58 14.67 -6.33
N VAL A 256 3.54 15.50 -6.36
CA VAL A 256 2.51 15.56 -5.31
C VAL A 256 1.63 14.31 -5.27
N PHE A 257 1.27 13.75 -6.44
CA PHE A 257 0.30 12.67 -6.55
C PHE A 257 0.89 11.36 -7.15
N ALA A 258 2.22 11.24 -7.17
CA ALA A 258 2.89 10.06 -7.73
C ALA A 258 2.39 8.73 -7.13
N GLY A 259 2.05 8.71 -5.84
CA GLY A 259 1.51 7.54 -5.16
C GLY A 259 0.11 7.13 -5.64
N TRP A 260 -0.68 8.07 -6.14
CA TRP A 260 -1.99 7.75 -6.74
C TRP A 260 -1.81 7.09 -8.11
N ALA A 261 -0.94 7.65 -8.95
CA ALA A 261 -0.59 7.03 -10.24
C ALA A 261 0.02 5.63 -10.04
N HIS A 262 0.91 5.50 -9.05
CA HIS A 262 1.44 4.22 -8.61
C HIS A 262 0.32 3.24 -8.25
N SER A 263 -0.66 3.65 -7.44
CA SER A 263 -1.74 2.77 -6.97
C SER A 263 -2.62 2.26 -8.11
N LEU A 264 -2.90 3.08 -9.12
CA LEU A 264 -3.61 2.67 -10.33
C LEU A 264 -2.84 1.59 -11.10
N LEU A 265 -1.57 1.86 -11.42
CA LEU A 265 -0.73 0.93 -12.17
C LEU A 265 -0.43 -0.35 -11.38
N PHE A 266 -0.28 -0.22 -10.05
CA PHE A 266 -0.12 -1.36 -9.16
C PHE A 266 -1.38 -2.23 -9.09
N GLY A 267 -2.58 -1.62 -9.08
CA GLY A 267 -3.85 -2.34 -9.15
C GLY A 267 -3.94 -3.26 -10.37
N ALA A 268 -3.40 -2.83 -11.51
CA ALA A 268 -3.33 -3.61 -12.73
C ALA A 268 -2.48 -4.90 -12.63
N GLU A 269 -1.63 -5.04 -11.62
CA GLU A 269 -0.81 -6.23 -11.37
C GLU A 269 -1.54 -7.31 -10.55
N PHE A 270 -2.71 -7.01 -9.95
CA PHE A 270 -3.47 -7.95 -9.12
C PHE A 270 -4.48 -8.77 -9.91
N GLY A 271 -4.60 -10.07 -9.58
CA GLY A 271 -5.36 -11.05 -10.34
C GLY A 271 -6.79 -10.64 -10.70
N ALA A 272 -7.62 -10.25 -9.72
CA ALA A 272 -9.01 -9.87 -9.96
C ALA A 272 -9.16 -8.59 -10.81
N LEU A 273 -8.33 -7.56 -10.55
CA LEU A 273 -8.34 -6.32 -11.31
C LEU A 273 -7.66 -6.50 -12.67
N ARG A 274 -6.59 -7.29 -12.72
CA ARG A 274 -5.87 -7.62 -13.93
C ARG A 274 -6.77 -8.22 -15.01
N ALA A 275 -7.72 -9.08 -14.62
CA ALA A 275 -8.67 -9.72 -15.56
C ALA A 275 -9.56 -8.73 -16.35
N GLN A 276 -9.63 -7.47 -15.89
CA GLN A 276 -10.41 -6.41 -16.56
C GLN A 276 -9.57 -5.62 -17.59
N LEU A 277 -8.28 -5.90 -17.72
CA LEU A 277 -7.38 -5.19 -18.64
C LEU A 277 -7.49 -5.70 -20.07
N PRO A 278 -7.17 -4.86 -21.09
CA PRO A 278 -7.13 -5.30 -22.48
C PRO A 278 -6.16 -6.46 -22.70
N ALA A 279 -6.55 -7.43 -23.54
CA ALA A 279 -5.75 -8.64 -23.83
C ALA A 279 -4.31 -8.31 -24.24
N LYS A 280 -4.11 -7.36 -25.15
CA LYS A 280 -2.78 -6.92 -25.61
C LYS A 280 -1.89 -6.45 -24.45
N MET A 281 -2.47 -5.72 -23.50
CA MET A 281 -1.72 -5.26 -22.30
C MET A 281 -1.32 -6.45 -21.43
N LEU A 282 -2.19 -7.43 -21.27
CA LEU A 282 -1.92 -8.66 -20.52
C LEU A 282 -0.77 -9.45 -21.15
N GLU A 283 -0.78 -9.61 -22.47
CA GLU A 283 0.27 -10.28 -23.23
C GLU A 283 1.64 -9.60 -23.02
N GLU A 284 1.71 -8.27 -23.16
CA GLU A 284 2.94 -7.51 -22.93
C GLU A 284 3.47 -7.67 -21.49
N MET A 285 2.57 -7.67 -20.50
CA MET A 285 2.92 -7.84 -19.08
C MET A 285 3.45 -9.25 -18.81
N ASP A 286 2.85 -10.28 -19.42
CA ASP A 286 3.27 -11.67 -19.24
C ASP A 286 4.59 -11.95 -19.96
N GLN A 287 4.73 -11.48 -21.21
CA GLN A 287 5.99 -11.57 -21.93
C GLN A 287 7.15 -10.98 -21.11
N TYR A 288 6.96 -9.77 -20.55
CA TYR A 288 8.00 -9.15 -19.71
C TYR A 288 8.36 -9.99 -18.47
N ARG A 289 7.35 -10.60 -17.82
CA ARG A 289 7.58 -11.49 -16.67
C ARG A 289 8.39 -12.73 -17.04
N ASP A 290 8.13 -13.28 -18.21
CA ASP A 290 8.85 -14.47 -18.68
C ASP A 290 10.28 -14.14 -19.10
N GLU A 291 10.51 -13.00 -19.76
CA GLU A 291 11.85 -12.47 -20.02
C GLU A 291 12.66 -12.28 -18.71
N GLU A 292 12.04 -11.71 -17.68
CA GLU A 292 12.66 -11.53 -16.35
C GLU A 292 13.04 -12.87 -15.71
N LYS A 293 12.16 -13.88 -15.80
CA LYS A 293 12.46 -15.25 -15.29
C LYS A 293 13.64 -15.87 -16.03
N LEU A 294 13.63 -15.80 -17.35
CA LEU A 294 14.71 -16.33 -18.19
C LEU A 294 16.06 -15.65 -17.89
N ALA A 295 16.07 -14.33 -17.76
CA ALA A 295 17.27 -13.57 -17.40
C ALA A 295 17.83 -13.99 -16.02
N LYS A 296 16.95 -14.16 -15.02
CA LYS A 296 17.33 -14.65 -13.68
C LYS A 296 17.91 -16.07 -13.72
N THR A 297 17.31 -16.96 -14.51
CA THR A 297 17.78 -18.34 -14.67
C THR A 297 19.15 -18.38 -15.33
N ARG A 298 19.36 -17.64 -16.44
CA ARG A 298 20.67 -17.52 -17.11
C ARG A 298 21.75 -17.02 -16.15
N LYS A 299 21.45 -15.98 -15.35
CA LYS A 299 22.39 -15.44 -14.37
C LYS A 299 22.76 -16.46 -13.29
N ARG A 300 21.80 -17.25 -12.81
CA ARG A 300 22.06 -18.33 -11.83
C ARG A 300 22.96 -19.42 -12.41
N LEU A 301 22.74 -19.84 -13.65
CA LEU A 301 23.57 -20.84 -14.34
C LEU A 301 24.99 -20.34 -14.55
N LEU A 302 25.17 -19.08 -14.94
CA LEU A 302 26.49 -18.44 -15.10
C LEU A 302 27.27 -18.33 -13.78
N ILE A 303 26.61 -18.21 -12.64
CA ILE A 303 27.26 -18.19 -11.32
C ILE A 303 27.60 -19.59 -10.87
N ALA A 304 26.77 -20.59 -11.18
CA ALA A 304 27.00 -21.99 -10.81
C ALA A 304 28.11 -22.68 -11.65
N SER A 305 28.44 -22.10 -12.81
CA SER A 305 29.53 -22.61 -13.71
C SER A 305 30.88 -21.94 -13.44
N LYS A 306 30.98 -21.08 -12.47
CA LYS A 306 32.25 -20.50 -11.96
C LYS A 306 32.64 -21.09 -10.62
#